data_d047060ad76b78d18bce209d5da0d666
#
_entry.id   d047060ad76b78d18bce209d5da0d666
#
_cell.length_a   1.000
_cell.length_b   1.000
_cell.length_c   1.000
_cell.angle_alpha   90.00
_cell.angle_beta   90.00
_cell.angle_gamma   90.00
#
_symmetry.space_group_name_H-M   'P 1'
#
loop_
_entity.id
_entity.type
_entity.pdbx_description
1 polymer ?
#
loop_
_entity_poly.entity_id
_entity_poly.type
_entity_poly.pdbx_seq_one_letter_code
_entity_poly.pdbx_strand_id
1 'polypeptide(L)'
;MRYTEVIDRLYVGSCPLVPKDIKELKKMGITAVMNLQTDADMLYWRIDWDKMTRTYEKSDIKVYRYPIRDEKLEEGISLLDSILAEEHKVYLHCNAGLNRSPTMAVGYLVKKMRISRHDAARLIMSRYYCEPYLDIIRL
;
A
#
# COMPACT_ATOMS: atom_id res chain seq x y z
N MET A 1 -12.32 -2.05 5.72
CA MET A 1 -11.08 -2.32 4.95
C MET A 1 -10.76 -3.80 4.99
N ARG A 2 -10.16 -4.30 3.94
CA ARG A 2 -9.55 -5.63 3.99
C ARG A 2 -8.05 -5.48 3.75
N TYR A 3 -7.25 -6.29 4.43
CA TYR A 3 -5.80 -6.15 4.40
C TYR A 3 -5.12 -7.41 4.95
N THR A 4 -3.82 -7.49 4.72
CA THR A 4 -2.96 -8.53 5.33
C THR A 4 -1.58 -7.96 5.61
N GLU A 5 -0.91 -8.50 6.62
CA GLU A 5 0.51 -8.25 6.81
C GLU A 5 1.29 -9.10 5.80
N VAL A 6 2.17 -8.46 5.05
CA VAL A 6 2.97 -9.12 4.01
C VAL A 6 4.28 -9.63 4.59
N ILE A 7 4.98 -8.76 5.26
CA ILE A 7 6.19 -9.01 6.05
C ILE A 7 6.13 -8.07 7.25
N ASP A 8 7.05 -8.22 8.17
CA ASP A 8 7.12 -7.34 9.33
C ASP A 8 7.11 -5.87 8.89
N ARG A 9 6.23 -5.09 9.48
CA ARG A 9 6.04 -3.66 9.24
C ARG A 9 5.48 -3.27 7.87
N LEU A 10 5.01 -4.23 7.05
CA LEU A 10 4.39 -3.91 5.76
C LEU A 10 3.04 -4.60 5.63
N TYR A 11 1.98 -3.79 5.55
CA TYR A 11 0.63 -4.24 5.26
C TYR A 11 0.23 -3.80 3.85
N VAL A 12 -0.58 -4.61 3.20
CA VAL A 12 -1.20 -4.28 1.92
C VAL A 12 -2.71 -4.42 2.07
N GLY A 13 -3.47 -3.51 1.45
CA GLY A 13 -4.92 -3.60 1.58
C GLY A 13 -5.71 -2.61 0.73
N SER A 14 -7.00 -2.54 1.03
CA SER A 14 -7.95 -1.64 0.40
C SER A 14 -7.86 -0.24 0.99
N CYS A 15 -8.40 0.75 0.27
CA CYS A 15 -8.31 2.14 0.71
C CYS A 15 -9.16 2.40 1.97
N PRO A 16 -8.64 3.20 2.90
CA PRO A 16 -9.47 3.79 3.94
C PRO A 16 -10.48 4.75 3.30
N LEU A 17 -11.74 4.65 3.70
CA LEU A 17 -12.83 5.43 3.11
C LEU A 17 -13.32 6.55 4.03
N VAL A 18 -13.22 6.35 5.33
CA VAL A 18 -13.76 7.25 6.34
C VAL A 18 -12.78 7.34 7.52
N PRO A 19 -12.89 8.39 8.36
CA PRO A 19 -11.99 8.55 9.52
C PRO A 19 -11.91 7.34 10.45
N LYS A 20 -12.97 6.58 10.57
CA LYS A 20 -12.98 5.37 11.39
C LYS A 20 -11.94 4.35 10.91
N ASP A 21 -11.72 4.26 9.61
CA ASP A 21 -10.72 3.35 9.04
C ASP A 21 -9.31 3.78 9.44
N ILE A 22 -9.05 5.10 9.48
CA ILE A 22 -7.75 5.62 9.92
C ILE A 22 -7.52 5.29 11.40
N LYS A 23 -8.55 5.35 12.22
CA LYS A 23 -8.45 4.98 13.63
C LYS A 23 -8.12 3.49 13.78
N GLU A 24 -8.64 2.66 12.90
CA GLU A 24 -8.28 1.23 12.87
C GLU A 24 -6.79 1.06 12.54
N LEU A 25 -6.29 1.80 11.53
CA LEU A 25 -4.86 1.77 11.19
C LEU A 25 -3.99 2.18 12.39
N LYS A 26 -4.43 3.19 13.12
CA LYS A 26 -3.71 3.62 14.33
C LYS A 26 -3.64 2.52 15.37
N LYS A 27 -4.74 1.81 15.59
CA LYS A 27 -4.78 0.68 16.51
C LYS A 27 -3.87 -0.47 16.09
N MET A 28 -3.67 -0.65 14.78
CA MET A 28 -2.74 -1.64 14.25
C MET A 28 -1.27 -1.24 14.42
N GLY A 29 -1.01 -0.02 14.86
CA GLY A 29 0.35 0.50 15.00
C GLY A 29 0.91 1.09 13.71
N ILE A 30 0.09 1.33 12.69
CA ILE A 30 0.52 1.95 11.44
C ILE A 30 1.01 3.37 11.72
N THR A 31 2.19 3.70 11.21
CA THR A 31 2.79 5.03 11.35
C THR A 31 2.93 5.77 10.01
N ALA A 32 2.84 5.06 8.90
CA ALA A 32 2.87 5.65 7.58
C ALA A 32 1.90 4.93 6.65
N VAL A 33 1.30 5.70 5.75
CA VAL A 33 0.42 5.19 4.70
C VAL A 33 1.02 5.57 3.36
N MET A 34 1.13 4.60 2.45
CA MET A 34 1.49 4.86 1.06
C MET A 34 0.24 4.68 0.20
N ASN A 35 -0.27 5.77 -0.31
CA ASN A 35 -1.52 5.85 -1.06
C ASN A 35 -1.23 5.89 -2.56
N LEU A 36 -1.60 4.84 -3.27
CA LEU A 36 -1.40 4.71 -4.71
C LEU A 36 -2.57 5.24 -5.54
N GLN A 37 -3.59 5.78 -4.89
CA GLN A 37 -4.78 6.27 -5.59
C GLN A 37 -4.49 7.53 -6.39
N THR A 38 -5.12 7.63 -7.57
CA THR A 38 -5.17 8.89 -8.32
C THR A 38 -6.26 9.78 -7.71
N ASP A 39 -6.26 11.07 -8.10
CA ASP A 39 -7.33 11.98 -7.67
C ASP A 39 -8.69 11.50 -8.19
N ALA A 40 -8.72 10.95 -9.40
CA ALA A 40 -9.94 10.38 -9.97
C ALA A 40 -10.45 9.19 -9.15
N ASP A 41 -9.55 8.33 -8.66
CA ASP A 41 -9.92 7.23 -7.78
C ASP A 41 -10.61 7.74 -6.51
N MET A 42 -10.02 8.73 -5.86
CA MET A 42 -10.57 9.27 -4.62
C MET A 42 -11.92 9.92 -4.83
N LEU A 43 -12.10 10.60 -5.97
CA LEU A 43 -13.38 11.18 -6.34
C LEU A 43 -14.44 10.09 -6.58
N TYR A 44 -14.08 9.04 -7.29
CA TYR A 44 -14.98 7.91 -7.56
C TYR A 44 -15.48 7.26 -6.26
N TRP A 45 -14.59 7.09 -5.29
CA TRP A 45 -14.92 6.48 -4.00
C TRP A 45 -15.50 7.49 -3.00
N ARG A 46 -15.69 8.75 -3.42
CA ARG A 46 -16.24 9.83 -2.59
C ARG A 46 -15.48 10.02 -1.27
N ILE A 47 -14.16 9.96 -1.36
CA ILE A 47 -13.31 10.18 -0.20
C ILE A 47 -13.16 11.67 0.04
N ASP A 48 -13.52 12.13 1.24
CA ASP A 48 -13.27 13.50 1.67
C ASP A 48 -11.80 13.60 2.09
N TRP A 49 -10.95 13.95 1.12
CA TRP A 49 -9.50 13.93 1.33
C TRP A 49 -9.05 14.93 2.40
N ASP A 50 -9.66 16.12 2.47
CA ASP A 50 -9.32 17.10 3.49
C ASP A 50 -9.60 16.55 4.89
N LYS A 51 -10.75 15.93 5.08
CA LYS A 51 -11.12 15.30 6.34
C LYS A 51 -10.19 14.15 6.70
N MET A 52 -9.86 13.32 5.71
CA MET A 52 -8.94 12.21 5.91
C MET A 52 -7.55 12.70 6.29
N THR A 53 -7.05 13.72 5.61
CA THR A 53 -5.74 14.30 5.90
C THR A 53 -5.66 14.82 7.33
N ARG A 54 -6.70 15.53 7.78
CA ARG A 54 -6.75 16.01 9.17
C ARG A 54 -6.75 14.87 10.16
N THR A 55 -7.45 13.78 9.84
CA THR A 55 -7.49 12.61 10.71
C THR A 55 -6.14 11.90 10.77
N TYR A 56 -5.46 11.77 9.64
CA TYR A 56 -4.10 11.22 9.61
C TYR A 56 -3.15 12.04 10.48
N GLU A 57 -3.20 13.36 10.36
CA GLU A 57 -2.36 14.26 11.16
C GLU A 57 -2.62 14.07 12.66
N LYS A 58 -3.88 14.05 13.06
CA LYS A 58 -4.26 13.85 14.48
C LYS A 58 -3.85 12.48 15.01
N SER A 59 -3.74 11.50 14.13
CA SER A 59 -3.35 10.13 14.49
C SER A 59 -1.84 9.93 14.42
N ASP A 60 -1.08 10.97 14.06
CA ASP A 60 0.37 10.89 13.88
C ASP A 60 0.77 9.83 12.85
N ILE A 61 -0.01 9.75 11.77
CA ILE A 61 0.26 8.85 10.64
C ILE A 61 0.70 9.72 9.46
N LYS A 62 1.90 9.46 8.96
CA LYS A 62 2.44 10.18 7.81
C LYS A 62 1.90 9.59 6.52
N VAL A 63 1.46 10.44 5.59
CA VAL A 63 0.89 9.99 4.32
C VAL A 63 1.85 10.32 3.19
N TYR A 64 2.13 9.30 2.38
CA TYR A 64 2.92 9.43 1.16
C TYR A 64 2.00 9.12 -0.01
N ARG A 65 1.66 10.13 -0.80
CA ARG A 65 0.87 9.90 -2.00
C ARG A 65 1.79 9.59 -3.19
N TYR A 66 1.50 8.49 -3.83
CA TYR A 66 2.20 8.09 -5.04
C TYR A 66 1.18 7.54 -6.05
N PRO A 67 0.42 8.44 -6.72
CA PRO A 67 -0.56 8.00 -7.72
C PRO A 67 0.16 7.20 -8.79
N ILE A 68 -0.10 5.89 -8.85
CA ILE A 68 0.68 5.00 -9.69
C ILE A 68 0.00 4.71 -11.01
N ARG A 69 0.83 4.71 -12.05
CA ARG A 69 0.59 4.08 -13.33
C ARG A 69 1.67 3.03 -13.54
N ASP A 70 1.43 2.10 -14.45
CA ASP A 70 2.30 0.94 -14.66
C ASP A 70 3.77 1.30 -14.88
N GLU A 71 4.03 2.37 -15.63
CA GLU A 71 5.39 2.79 -15.98
C GLU A 71 6.20 3.36 -14.81
N LYS A 72 5.57 3.56 -13.65
CA LYS A 72 6.26 4.16 -12.49
C LYS A 72 6.46 3.18 -11.33
N LEU A 73 6.33 1.90 -11.59
CA LEU A 73 6.40 0.90 -10.55
C LEU A 73 7.74 0.90 -9.80
N GLU A 74 8.86 0.99 -10.52
CA GLU A 74 10.19 0.94 -9.90
C GLU A 74 10.44 2.13 -8.97
N GLU A 75 9.99 3.32 -9.36
CA GLU A 75 10.10 4.50 -8.51
C GLU A 75 9.26 4.33 -7.23
N GLY A 76 8.09 3.75 -7.36
CA GLY A 76 7.22 3.47 -6.22
C GLY A 76 7.83 2.45 -5.27
N ILE A 77 8.46 1.41 -5.80
CA ILE A 77 9.17 0.42 -4.98
C ILE A 77 10.31 1.08 -4.21
N SER A 78 11.05 1.99 -4.86
CA SER A 78 12.13 2.73 -4.18
C SER A 78 11.60 3.63 -3.09
N LEU A 79 10.45 4.29 -3.31
CA LEU A 79 9.81 5.10 -2.27
C LEU A 79 9.37 4.22 -1.09
N LEU A 80 8.74 3.09 -1.36
CA LEU A 80 8.32 2.16 -0.31
C LEU A 80 9.52 1.70 0.52
N ASP A 81 10.62 1.36 -0.14
CA ASP A 81 11.85 0.95 0.53
C ASP A 81 12.37 2.07 1.45
N SER A 82 12.36 3.32 0.99
CA SER A 82 12.82 4.45 1.80
C SER A 82 11.91 4.70 3.01
N ILE A 83 10.61 4.54 2.87
CA ILE A 83 9.66 4.68 3.99
C ILE A 83 9.92 3.60 5.04
N LEU A 84 10.09 2.36 4.60
CA LEU A 84 10.38 1.26 5.51
C LEU A 84 11.75 1.42 6.19
N ALA A 85 12.73 2.02 5.51
CA ALA A 85 14.04 2.28 6.08
C ALA A 85 14.00 3.32 7.21
N GLU A 86 12.98 4.16 7.27
CA GLU A 86 12.74 5.09 8.37
C GLU A 86 12.01 4.45 9.56
N GLU A 87 11.96 3.13 9.59
CA GLU A 87 11.36 2.34 10.67
C GLU A 87 9.85 2.50 10.82
N HIS A 88 9.17 2.98 9.79
CA HIS A 88 7.72 3.05 9.79
C HIS A 88 7.09 1.66 9.71
N LYS A 89 5.92 1.54 10.31
CA LYS A 89 4.99 0.46 10.02
C LYS A 89 4.02 0.97 8.97
N VAL A 90 4.05 0.36 7.79
CA VAL A 90 3.46 0.91 6.57
C VAL A 90 2.19 0.18 6.17
N TYR A 91 1.18 0.96 5.82
CA TYR A 91 -0.02 0.47 5.15
C TYR A 91 -0.01 0.95 3.69
N LEU A 92 0.19 0.01 2.77
CA LEU A 92 0.25 0.25 1.33
C LEU A 92 -1.11 -0.07 0.72
N HIS A 93 -1.74 0.89 0.07
CA HIS A 93 -3.07 0.66 -0.49
C HIS A 93 -3.29 1.30 -1.87
N CYS A 94 -4.23 0.72 -2.59
CA CYS A 94 -4.81 1.30 -3.81
C CYS A 94 -6.31 1.50 -3.56
N ASN A 95 -7.18 1.04 -4.44
CA ASN A 95 -8.63 1.11 -4.21
C ASN A 95 -9.14 -0.11 -3.44
N ALA A 96 -9.40 -1.22 -4.15
CA ALA A 96 -9.92 -2.44 -3.55
C ALA A 96 -8.83 -3.32 -2.93
N GLY A 97 -7.56 -3.00 -3.15
CA GLY A 97 -6.44 -3.82 -2.69
C GLY A 97 -6.25 -5.07 -3.53
N LEU A 98 -6.75 -5.10 -4.77
CA LEU A 98 -6.68 -6.27 -5.64
C LEU A 98 -5.46 -6.28 -6.55
N ASN A 99 -5.08 -5.13 -7.10
CA ASN A 99 -4.10 -5.09 -8.20
C ASN A 99 -2.87 -4.24 -7.88
N ARG A 100 -3.01 -2.93 -7.77
CA ARG A 100 -1.85 -2.00 -7.70
C ARG A 100 -1.02 -2.17 -6.43
N SER A 101 -1.64 -2.18 -5.28
CA SER A 101 -0.90 -2.35 -4.03
C SER A 101 -0.28 -3.75 -3.91
N PRO A 102 -0.97 -4.85 -4.26
CA PRO A 102 -0.31 -6.15 -4.31
C PRO A 102 0.84 -6.22 -5.31
N THR A 103 0.69 -5.59 -6.49
CA THR A 103 1.77 -5.56 -7.49
C THR A 103 3.02 -4.88 -6.94
N MET A 104 2.84 -3.72 -6.29
CA MET A 104 3.98 -3.02 -5.70
C MET A 104 4.61 -3.82 -4.55
N ALA A 105 3.80 -4.47 -3.73
CA ALA A 105 4.31 -5.33 -2.66
C ALA A 105 5.12 -6.50 -3.23
N VAL A 106 4.63 -7.15 -4.29
CA VAL A 106 5.37 -8.22 -4.98
C VAL A 106 6.72 -7.68 -5.47
N GLY A 107 6.72 -6.53 -6.17
CA GLY A 107 7.96 -5.93 -6.67
C GLY A 107 8.95 -5.63 -5.55
N TYR A 108 8.47 -5.11 -4.44
CA TYR A 108 9.30 -4.85 -3.26
C TYR A 108 9.93 -6.14 -2.73
N LEU A 109 9.14 -7.21 -2.59
CA LEU A 109 9.65 -8.50 -2.11
C LEU A 109 10.69 -9.10 -3.04
N VAL A 110 10.45 -9.02 -4.36
CA VAL A 110 11.42 -9.49 -5.36
C VAL A 110 12.76 -8.80 -5.17
N LYS A 111 12.73 -7.48 -5.05
CA LYS A 111 13.95 -6.67 -4.91
C LYS A 111 14.65 -6.91 -3.58
N LYS A 112 13.90 -7.00 -2.49
CA LYS A 112 14.45 -7.08 -1.13
C LYS A 112 14.88 -8.49 -0.75
N MET A 113 14.06 -9.49 -1.07
CA MET A 113 14.30 -10.88 -0.69
C MET A 113 15.00 -11.67 -1.79
N ARG A 114 15.17 -11.09 -2.98
CA ARG A 114 15.78 -11.75 -4.15
C ARG A 114 15.11 -13.07 -4.51
N ILE A 115 13.80 -13.09 -4.44
CA ILE A 115 12.98 -14.24 -4.86
C ILE A 115 12.30 -13.91 -6.19
N SER A 116 11.76 -14.94 -6.85
CA SER A 116 11.02 -14.71 -8.09
C SER A 116 9.71 -13.97 -7.83
N ARG A 117 9.21 -13.29 -8.87
CA ARG A 117 7.90 -12.62 -8.76
C ARG A 117 6.77 -13.60 -8.46
N HIS A 118 6.86 -14.82 -8.97
CA HIS A 118 5.86 -15.85 -8.69
C HIS A 118 5.90 -16.30 -7.23
N ASP A 119 7.08 -16.44 -6.66
CA ASP A 119 7.24 -16.79 -5.24
C ASP A 119 6.76 -15.66 -4.34
N ALA A 120 7.10 -14.41 -4.68
CA ALA A 120 6.63 -13.24 -3.95
C ALA A 120 5.11 -13.12 -3.99
N ALA A 121 4.50 -13.31 -5.17
CA ALA A 121 3.05 -13.29 -5.31
C ALA A 121 2.40 -14.38 -4.46
N ARG A 122 3.00 -15.56 -4.43
CA ARG A 122 2.49 -16.69 -3.65
C ARG A 122 2.46 -16.41 -2.16
N LEU A 123 3.48 -15.71 -1.64
CA LEU A 123 3.50 -15.29 -0.24
C LEU A 123 2.28 -14.43 0.12
N ILE A 124 1.94 -13.48 -0.75
CA ILE A 124 0.81 -12.58 -0.50
C ILE A 124 -0.51 -13.30 -0.73
N MET A 125 -0.65 -13.99 -1.86
CA MET A 125 -1.90 -14.64 -2.27
C MET A 125 -2.29 -15.81 -1.37
N SER A 126 -1.35 -16.39 -0.63
CA SER A 126 -1.65 -17.43 0.35
C SER A 126 -2.42 -16.91 1.56
N ARG A 127 -2.39 -15.59 1.80
CA ARG A 127 -3.01 -14.94 2.97
C ARG A 127 -4.12 -13.97 2.60
N TYR A 128 -4.21 -13.58 1.33
CA TYR A 128 -5.01 -12.44 0.95
C TYR A 128 -5.40 -12.56 -0.52
N TYR A 129 -6.70 -12.51 -0.79
CA TYR A 129 -7.16 -12.58 -2.18
C TYR A 129 -6.75 -11.31 -2.92
N CYS A 130 -5.94 -11.47 -3.97
CA CYS A 130 -5.51 -10.38 -4.83
C CYS A 130 -5.05 -10.94 -6.18
N GLU A 131 -4.91 -10.02 -7.13
CA GLU A 131 -4.52 -10.35 -8.51
C GLU A 131 -3.43 -9.35 -8.96
N PRO A 132 -2.18 -9.53 -8.48
CA PRO A 132 -1.09 -8.64 -8.86
C PRO A 132 -0.77 -8.77 -10.35
N TYR A 133 -0.34 -7.67 -10.96
CA TYR A 133 0.06 -7.63 -12.36
C TYR A 133 1.52 -8.05 -12.50
N LEU A 134 1.78 -9.36 -12.59
CA LEU A 134 3.16 -9.88 -12.58
C LEU A 134 3.95 -9.47 -13.82
N ASP A 135 3.27 -9.27 -14.94
CA ASP A 135 3.93 -8.96 -16.22
C ASP A 135 4.65 -7.61 -16.23
N ILE A 136 4.23 -6.68 -15.38
CA ILE A 136 4.87 -5.37 -15.30
C ILE A 136 6.03 -5.32 -14.31
N ILE A 137 6.25 -6.39 -13.56
CA ILE A 137 7.36 -6.50 -12.61
C ILE A 137 8.58 -7.02 -13.36
N ARG A 138 9.52 -6.11 -13.63
CA ARG A 138 10.70 -6.39 -14.46
C ARG A 138 11.99 -6.44 -13.65
N LEU A 139 11.92 -7.08 -12.54
CA LEU A 139 13.05 -7.16 -11.61
C LEU A 139 13.69 -8.56 -11.65
#